data_5b23e4f4d11fbd35870f4c353131caf9
#
_entry.id   5b23e4f4d11fbd35870f4c353131caf9
#
_cell.length_a   1.000
_cell.length_b   1.000
_cell.length_c   1.000
_cell.angle_alpha   90.00
_cell.angle_beta   90.00
_cell.angle_gamma   90.00
#
_symmetry.space_group_name_H-M   'P 1'
#
loop_
_entity.id
_entity.type
_entity.pdbx_description
1 polymer ?
#
loop_
_entity_poly.entity_id
_entity_poly.type
_entity_poly.pdbx_seq_one_letter_code
_entity_poly.pdbx_strand_id
1 'polypeptide(L)'
;MKLIVIGLGQCGGRVADEFARLNIRARANRGLNIITGAYAVNTDIADLSGLLTIKPAYERILIGGKKTQGHGVGKINELGAEIAHEDADKIIDIIRNTEGFAETDAFLLIASAGGGTGSGTISVFSQYIKERYIDKPVYNLIVLPFDHEVQTEDRTVYNVATCLKSSYLVADAIFLVDNQRYVMKDSPITQNLAHINQTIVHPFFNLLCAGEEKRPQFIGAKILDAGDIIQTLVGWTTLGYGEAQTKSKSIFGGSTDFRDKASETQRGSNALDQAISSLSIKCNPLDSKRALYLVSAPSKDINVQMIKELGTYIKNIAPEAIIRSGDYPREKGSVDITLILSEISDIEKIRGYFSKTINLISEIKRRQEGSINVQRGIDISIKDIPSLL
;
A
#
# COMPACT_ATOMS: atom_id res chain seq x y z
N MET A 1 13.46 0.82 9.74
CA MET A 1 13.14 -0.39 8.94
C MET A 1 13.52 -0.16 7.49
N LYS A 2 14.19 -1.11 6.86
CA LYS A 2 14.66 -1.03 5.47
C LYS A 2 13.90 -1.99 4.57
N LEU A 3 13.46 -1.51 3.42
CA LEU A 3 12.62 -2.29 2.50
C LEU A 3 13.27 -2.46 1.12
N ILE A 4 13.04 -3.62 0.49
CA ILE A 4 13.02 -3.74 -0.97
C ILE A 4 11.58 -3.53 -1.43
N VAL A 5 11.38 -2.61 -2.37
CA VAL A 5 10.08 -2.25 -2.91
C VAL A 5 9.97 -2.70 -4.36
N ILE A 6 8.90 -3.43 -4.70
CA ILE A 6 8.67 -3.97 -6.05
C ILE A 6 7.27 -3.56 -6.51
N GLY A 7 7.21 -2.63 -7.44
CA GLY A 7 5.96 -2.17 -8.04
C GLY A 7 5.57 -3.01 -9.26
N LEU A 8 4.36 -3.53 -9.26
CA LEU A 8 3.84 -4.47 -10.25
C LEU A 8 2.72 -3.84 -11.10
N GLY A 9 2.90 -3.82 -12.40
CA GLY A 9 2.02 -3.13 -13.33
C GLY A 9 2.11 -1.60 -13.23
N GLN A 10 1.27 -0.88 -13.96
CA GLN A 10 1.32 0.58 -14.07
C GLN A 10 1.19 1.30 -12.72
N CYS A 11 0.15 0.99 -11.96
CA CYS A 11 -0.10 1.62 -10.67
C CYS A 11 1.00 1.28 -9.67
N GLY A 12 1.35 -0.01 -9.52
CA GLY A 12 2.40 -0.46 -8.61
C GLY A 12 3.75 0.18 -8.94
N GLY A 13 4.11 0.24 -10.22
CA GLY A 13 5.34 0.88 -10.68
C GLY A 13 5.41 2.37 -10.30
N ARG A 14 4.33 3.12 -10.46
CA ARG A 14 4.26 4.53 -10.08
C ARG A 14 4.35 4.75 -8.56
N VAL A 15 3.73 3.88 -7.76
CA VAL A 15 3.84 3.95 -6.30
C VAL A 15 5.26 3.57 -5.85
N ALA A 16 5.89 2.56 -6.46
CA ALA A 16 7.29 2.21 -6.19
C ALA A 16 8.25 3.37 -6.56
N ASP A 17 7.98 4.10 -7.63
CA ASP A 17 8.71 5.31 -8.03
C ASP A 17 8.64 6.41 -6.95
N GLU A 18 7.49 6.56 -6.29
CA GLU A 18 7.33 7.46 -5.14
C GLU A 18 8.11 6.96 -3.91
N PHE A 19 8.21 5.65 -3.67
CA PHE A 19 9.09 5.10 -2.62
C PHE A 19 10.56 5.36 -2.92
N ALA A 20 11.00 5.24 -4.17
CA ALA A 20 12.35 5.62 -4.58
C ALA A 20 12.61 7.11 -4.30
N ARG A 21 11.65 7.99 -4.61
CA ARG A 21 11.71 9.42 -4.28
C ARG A 21 11.73 9.68 -2.76
N LEU A 22 10.95 8.92 -2.00
CA LEU A 22 10.96 8.96 -0.54
C LEU A 22 12.36 8.67 0.02
N ASN A 23 13.05 7.66 -0.53
CA ASN A 23 14.40 7.30 -0.13
C ASN A 23 15.42 8.42 -0.43
N ILE A 24 15.31 9.07 -1.60
CA ILE A 24 16.15 10.25 -1.93
C ILE A 24 15.95 11.34 -0.85
N ARG A 25 14.71 11.60 -0.46
CA ARG A 25 14.38 12.57 0.59
C ARG A 25 14.93 12.14 1.96
N ALA A 26 14.88 10.85 2.31
CA ALA A 26 15.43 10.33 3.55
C ALA A 26 16.96 10.49 3.59
N ARG A 27 17.65 10.17 2.50
CA ARG A 27 19.09 10.39 2.35
C ARG A 27 19.46 11.87 2.47
N ALA A 28 18.76 12.76 1.77
CA ALA A 28 19.05 14.18 1.78
C ALA A 28 18.80 14.83 3.16
N ASN A 29 17.67 14.54 3.80
CA ASN A 29 17.24 15.20 5.01
C ASN A 29 17.77 14.54 6.28
N ARG A 30 17.99 13.21 6.26
CA ARG A 30 18.32 12.42 7.44
C ARG A 30 19.63 11.64 7.33
N GLY A 31 20.19 11.47 6.12
CA GLY A 31 21.35 10.62 5.88
C GLY A 31 21.00 9.12 6.00
N LEU A 32 19.72 8.77 5.85
CA LEU A 32 19.21 7.40 6.05
C LEU A 32 18.89 6.76 4.70
N ASN A 33 19.19 5.46 4.58
CA ASN A 33 18.79 4.64 3.46
C ASN A 33 17.70 3.67 3.92
N ILE A 34 16.44 3.99 3.65
CA ILE A 34 15.26 3.22 4.09
C ILE A 34 14.68 2.31 3.00
N ILE A 35 15.08 2.51 1.74
CA ILE A 35 14.76 1.63 0.63
C ILE A 35 16.07 1.14 0.03
N THR A 36 16.37 -0.13 0.22
CA THR A 36 17.60 -0.78 -0.25
C THR A 36 17.55 -1.12 -1.74
N GLY A 37 16.34 -1.35 -2.28
CA GLY A 37 16.08 -1.53 -3.71
C GLY A 37 14.67 -1.09 -4.06
N ALA A 38 14.50 -0.43 -5.21
CA ALA A 38 13.21 -0.03 -5.74
C ALA A 38 13.09 -0.46 -7.20
N TYR A 39 12.16 -1.35 -7.49
CA TYR A 39 12.01 -2.00 -8.79
C TYR A 39 10.61 -1.82 -9.34
N ALA A 40 10.50 -1.67 -10.66
CA ALA A 40 9.24 -1.67 -11.37
C ALA A 40 9.19 -2.83 -12.36
N VAL A 41 8.16 -3.65 -12.25
CA VAL A 41 7.93 -4.85 -13.07
C VAL A 41 6.63 -4.67 -13.84
N ASN A 42 6.67 -4.81 -15.15
CA ASN A 42 5.47 -4.66 -15.97
C ASN A 42 5.54 -5.53 -17.23
N THR A 43 4.39 -5.77 -17.84
CA THR A 43 4.23 -6.38 -19.17
C THR A 43 4.11 -5.34 -20.27
N ASP A 44 4.15 -4.03 -19.93
CA ASP A 44 4.03 -2.90 -20.83
C ASP A 44 5.27 -1.99 -20.77
N ILE A 45 5.90 -1.76 -21.92
CA ILE A 45 7.12 -0.95 -22.04
C ILE A 45 6.83 0.54 -21.82
N ALA A 46 5.70 1.04 -22.30
CA ALA A 46 5.36 2.45 -22.18
C ALA A 46 5.16 2.86 -20.73
N ASP A 47 4.53 2.00 -19.93
CA ASP A 47 4.36 2.20 -18.49
C ASP A 47 5.69 2.27 -17.75
N LEU A 48 6.64 1.38 -18.07
CA LEU A 48 7.99 1.39 -17.48
C LEU A 48 8.75 2.65 -17.87
N SER A 49 8.60 3.10 -19.11
CA SER A 49 9.29 4.30 -19.62
C SER A 49 8.78 5.59 -18.96
N GLY A 50 7.54 5.59 -18.47
CA GLY A 50 6.90 6.74 -17.82
C GLY A 50 7.33 7.01 -16.37
N LEU A 51 8.23 6.20 -15.78
CA LEU A 51 8.73 6.40 -14.42
C LEU A 51 9.79 7.50 -14.36
N LEU A 52 9.79 8.27 -13.28
CA LEU A 52 10.63 9.47 -13.14
C LEU A 52 11.87 9.26 -12.28
N THR A 53 11.77 8.44 -11.24
CA THR A 53 12.81 8.23 -10.22
C THR A 53 13.53 6.91 -10.42
N ILE A 54 12.82 5.82 -10.67
CA ILE A 54 13.38 4.51 -11.06
C ILE A 54 13.83 4.63 -12.52
N LYS A 55 15.10 5.00 -12.74
CA LYS A 55 15.65 5.26 -14.08
C LYS A 55 16.51 4.15 -14.66
N PRO A 56 17.35 3.46 -13.88
CA PRO A 56 18.21 2.42 -14.41
C PRO A 56 17.43 1.31 -15.11
N ALA A 57 17.91 0.86 -16.28
CA ALA A 57 17.23 -0.17 -17.05
C ALA A 57 17.11 -1.50 -16.29
N TYR A 58 18.06 -1.80 -15.41
CA TYR A 58 18.04 -3.01 -14.57
C TYR A 58 17.06 -2.92 -13.40
N GLU A 59 16.51 -1.75 -13.10
CA GLU A 59 15.45 -1.54 -12.12
C GLU A 59 14.04 -1.56 -12.74
N ARG A 60 13.95 -1.52 -14.09
CA ARG A 60 12.72 -1.55 -14.89
C ARG A 60 12.63 -2.89 -15.62
N ILE A 61 11.86 -3.81 -15.08
CA ILE A 61 11.84 -5.19 -15.50
C ILE A 61 10.64 -5.46 -16.39
N LEU A 62 10.89 -5.76 -17.66
CA LEU A 62 9.86 -6.24 -18.56
C LEU A 62 9.71 -7.76 -18.42
N ILE A 63 8.50 -8.21 -18.13
CA ILE A 63 8.10 -9.60 -18.08
C ILE A 63 7.12 -9.93 -19.22
N GLY A 64 6.99 -11.21 -19.56
CA GLY A 64 6.05 -11.69 -20.57
C GLY A 64 6.32 -11.22 -22.00
N GLY A 65 7.56 -10.83 -22.32
CA GLY A 65 7.90 -10.23 -23.62
C GLY A 65 7.49 -11.07 -24.83
N LYS A 66 7.52 -12.40 -24.72
CA LYS A 66 7.07 -13.32 -25.79
C LYS A 66 5.56 -13.34 -25.99
N LYS A 67 4.79 -13.16 -24.90
CA LYS A 67 3.32 -13.26 -24.89
C LYS A 67 2.64 -11.92 -25.14
N THR A 68 3.19 -10.84 -24.62
CA THR A 68 2.57 -9.49 -24.66
C THR A 68 3.22 -8.56 -25.68
N GLN A 69 4.43 -8.88 -26.15
CA GLN A 69 5.22 -8.00 -27.01
C GLN A 69 5.41 -6.58 -26.42
N GLY A 70 5.30 -6.46 -25.09
CA GLY A 70 5.42 -5.19 -24.40
C GLY A 70 4.15 -4.31 -24.39
N HIS A 71 2.97 -4.87 -24.70
CA HIS A 71 1.68 -4.16 -24.77
C HIS A 71 0.70 -4.51 -23.66
N GLY A 72 1.19 -5.09 -22.56
CA GLY A 72 0.35 -5.45 -21.41
C GLY A 72 -0.47 -6.72 -21.61
N VAL A 73 -1.29 -7.08 -20.62
CA VAL A 73 -2.11 -8.30 -20.61
C VAL A 73 -3.61 -8.04 -20.80
N GLY A 74 -4.02 -6.84 -21.17
CA GLY A 74 -5.42 -6.52 -21.49
C GLY A 74 -6.41 -6.78 -20.34
N LYS A 75 -6.05 -6.48 -19.10
CA LYS A 75 -6.81 -6.76 -17.86
C LYS A 75 -7.05 -8.27 -17.57
N ILE A 76 -6.36 -9.18 -18.24
CA ILE A 76 -6.47 -10.63 -17.99
C ILE A 76 -5.45 -10.98 -16.89
N ASN A 77 -5.89 -11.06 -15.64
CA ASN A 77 -4.98 -11.32 -14.53
C ASN A 77 -4.48 -12.77 -14.48
N GLU A 78 -5.22 -13.72 -15.04
CA GLU A 78 -4.73 -15.10 -15.20
C GLU A 78 -3.50 -15.15 -16.12
N LEU A 79 -3.51 -14.40 -17.22
CA LEU A 79 -2.33 -14.27 -18.08
C LEU A 79 -1.18 -13.57 -17.34
N GLY A 80 -1.49 -12.57 -16.50
CA GLY A 80 -0.51 -11.94 -15.62
C GLY A 80 0.15 -12.94 -14.67
N ALA A 81 -0.64 -13.82 -14.05
CA ALA A 81 -0.15 -14.86 -13.15
C ALA A 81 0.71 -15.90 -13.90
N GLU A 82 0.27 -16.34 -15.07
CA GLU A 82 1.05 -17.26 -15.93
C GLU A 82 2.43 -16.69 -16.29
N ILE A 83 2.47 -15.42 -16.72
CA ILE A 83 3.71 -14.71 -17.01
C ILE A 83 4.61 -14.60 -15.76
N ALA A 84 4.01 -14.34 -14.60
CA ALA A 84 4.77 -14.24 -13.35
C ALA A 84 5.44 -15.57 -12.98
N HIS A 85 4.77 -16.69 -13.19
CA HIS A 85 5.37 -18.02 -12.98
C HIS A 85 6.53 -18.27 -13.94
N GLU A 86 6.39 -17.91 -15.22
CA GLU A 86 7.45 -18.11 -16.23
C GLU A 86 8.68 -17.22 -15.98
N ASP A 87 8.46 -16.00 -15.51
CA ASP A 87 9.52 -14.98 -15.35
C ASP A 87 9.94 -14.78 -13.87
N ALA A 88 9.56 -15.67 -12.95
CA ALA A 88 9.85 -15.55 -11.52
C ALA A 88 11.35 -15.41 -11.22
N ASP A 89 12.20 -16.13 -11.94
CA ASP A 89 13.65 -16.08 -11.76
C ASP A 89 14.23 -14.69 -12.00
N LYS A 90 13.65 -13.89 -12.90
CA LYS A 90 14.08 -12.50 -13.13
C LYS A 90 13.99 -11.66 -11.86
N ILE A 91 12.92 -11.86 -11.08
CA ILE A 91 12.68 -11.12 -9.84
C ILE A 91 13.65 -11.59 -8.76
N ILE A 92 13.84 -12.91 -8.63
CA ILE A 92 14.77 -13.47 -7.65
C ILE A 92 16.22 -13.03 -7.94
N ASP A 93 16.63 -12.98 -9.21
CA ASP A 93 17.96 -12.54 -9.59
C ASP A 93 18.20 -11.06 -9.26
N ILE A 94 17.21 -10.20 -9.47
CA ILE A 94 17.31 -8.78 -9.13
C ILE A 94 17.43 -8.59 -7.63
N ILE A 95 16.60 -9.27 -6.84
CA ILE A 95 16.65 -9.22 -5.39
C ILE A 95 18.04 -9.66 -4.89
N ARG A 96 18.56 -10.77 -5.41
CA ARG A 96 19.87 -11.29 -5.02
C ARG A 96 21.01 -10.31 -5.32
N ASN A 97 20.90 -9.56 -6.40
CA ASN A 97 21.90 -8.58 -6.82
C ASN A 97 21.67 -7.18 -6.22
N THR A 98 20.69 -7.00 -5.35
CA THR A 98 20.42 -5.72 -4.68
C THR A 98 21.58 -5.35 -3.76
N GLU A 99 22.18 -4.20 -3.99
CA GLU A 99 23.18 -3.64 -3.07
C GLU A 99 22.53 -3.39 -1.70
N GLY A 100 23.15 -3.89 -0.63
CA GLY A 100 22.58 -3.77 0.72
C GLY A 100 21.42 -4.75 1.03
N PHE A 101 21.25 -5.83 0.25
CA PHE A 101 20.24 -6.87 0.53
C PHE A 101 20.34 -7.42 1.97
N ALA A 102 21.55 -7.61 2.49
CA ALA A 102 21.76 -8.09 3.87
C ALA A 102 21.15 -7.17 4.94
N GLU A 103 21.03 -5.89 4.64
CA GLU A 103 20.44 -4.90 5.55
C GLU A 103 18.91 -4.76 5.39
N THR A 104 18.32 -5.45 4.43
CA THR A 104 16.88 -5.37 4.17
C THR A 104 16.12 -6.15 5.24
N ASP A 105 15.11 -5.52 5.84
CA ASP A 105 14.26 -6.13 6.87
C ASP A 105 13.05 -6.86 6.28
N ALA A 106 12.48 -6.35 5.17
CA ALA A 106 11.27 -6.91 4.57
C ALA A 106 11.13 -6.53 3.09
N PHE A 107 10.22 -7.22 2.41
CA PHE A 107 9.79 -6.91 1.05
C PHE A 107 8.42 -6.22 1.06
N LEU A 108 8.24 -5.23 0.18
CA LEU A 108 6.95 -4.59 -0.07
C LEU A 108 6.63 -4.68 -1.57
N LEU A 109 5.66 -5.52 -1.92
CA LEU A 109 5.14 -5.62 -3.28
C LEU A 109 3.90 -4.74 -3.42
N ILE A 110 3.79 -4.02 -4.53
CA ILE A 110 2.76 -3.02 -4.73
C ILE A 110 2.02 -3.27 -6.04
N ALA A 111 0.70 -3.35 -6.00
CA ALA A 111 -0.13 -3.50 -7.18
C ALA A 111 -1.50 -2.85 -7.05
N SER A 112 -2.13 -2.53 -8.19
CA SER A 112 -3.57 -2.31 -8.25
C SER A 112 -4.29 -3.65 -8.41
N ALA A 113 -5.37 -3.83 -7.67
CA ALA A 113 -6.19 -5.03 -7.73
C ALA A 113 -7.07 -5.11 -9.00
N GLY A 114 -7.40 -3.97 -9.64
CA GLY A 114 -8.33 -3.93 -10.78
C GLY A 114 -7.70 -4.22 -12.14
N GLY A 115 -6.38 -4.09 -12.28
CA GLY A 115 -5.65 -4.33 -13.53
C GLY A 115 -5.40 -5.81 -13.82
N GLY A 116 -4.71 -6.11 -14.91
CA GLY A 116 -4.32 -7.48 -15.27
C GLY A 116 -2.94 -7.84 -14.73
N THR A 117 -1.90 -7.06 -15.08
CA THR A 117 -0.52 -7.34 -14.69
C THR A 117 -0.34 -7.35 -13.17
N GLY A 118 -0.62 -6.22 -12.50
CA GLY A 118 -0.40 -6.10 -11.06
C GLY A 118 -1.17 -7.12 -10.25
N SER A 119 -2.48 -7.26 -10.50
CA SER A 119 -3.36 -8.17 -9.76
C SER A 119 -3.03 -9.65 -9.98
N GLY A 120 -2.54 -10.02 -11.17
CA GLY A 120 -2.12 -11.38 -11.49
C GLY A 120 -0.75 -11.75 -10.93
N THR A 121 0.18 -10.81 -10.91
CA THR A 121 1.58 -11.11 -10.57
C THR A 121 1.88 -11.04 -9.08
N ILE A 122 1.16 -10.20 -8.30
CA ILE A 122 1.55 -9.86 -6.92
C ILE A 122 1.60 -11.09 -6.00
N SER A 123 0.59 -11.94 -6.01
CA SER A 123 0.56 -13.14 -5.17
C SER A 123 1.61 -14.17 -5.59
N VAL A 124 1.82 -14.32 -6.90
CA VAL A 124 2.82 -15.25 -7.45
C VAL A 124 4.21 -14.83 -7.01
N PHE A 125 4.61 -13.59 -7.24
CA PHE A 125 5.92 -13.11 -6.80
C PHE A 125 6.07 -13.10 -5.29
N SER A 126 5.03 -12.77 -4.53
CA SER A 126 5.05 -12.87 -3.06
C SER A 126 5.36 -14.28 -2.60
N GLN A 127 4.76 -15.29 -3.23
CA GLN A 127 5.00 -16.69 -2.93
C GLN A 127 6.46 -17.08 -3.20
N TYR A 128 6.97 -16.80 -4.41
CA TYR A 128 8.36 -17.11 -4.78
C TYR A 128 9.39 -16.43 -3.86
N ILE A 129 9.15 -15.17 -3.50
CA ILE A 129 10.03 -14.42 -2.59
C ILE A 129 9.98 -15.06 -1.19
N LYS A 130 8.81 -15.39 -0.69
CA LYS A 130 8.62 -15.97 0.65
C LYS A 130 9.23 -17.37 0.76
N GLU A 131 9.12 -18.19 -0.28
CA GLU A 131 9.76 -19.52 -0.35
C GLU A 131 11.29 -19.41 -0.38
N ARG A 132 11.83 -18.36 -1.03
CA ARG A 132 13.27 -18.17 -1.17
C ARG A 132 13.92 -17.47 0.03
N TYR A 133 13.21 -16.53 0.67
CA TYR A 133 13.74 -15.68 1.75
C TYR A 133 12.85 -15.81 2.99
N ILE A 134 12.90 -16.99 3.64
CA ILE A 134 12.01 -17.40 4.74
C ILE A 134 12.13 -16.48 5.97
N ASP A 135 13.30 -15.89 6.18
CA ASP A 135 13.62 -15.00 7.31
C ASP A 135 13.12 -13.57 7.17
N LYS A 136 12.61 -13.18 5.99
CA LYS A 136 12.16 -11.82 5.70
C LYS A 136 10.68 -11.81 5.36
N PRO A 137 9.85 -11.02 6.07
CA PRO A 137 8.43 -10.94 5.77
C PRO A 137 8.17 -10.27 4.41
N VAL A 138 7.08 -10.69 3.79
CA VAL A 138 6.57 -10.19 2.51
C VAL A 138 5.25 -9.49 2.73
N TYR A 139 5.21 -8.20 2.46
CA TYR A 139 4.03 -7.35 2.55
C TYR A 139 3.51 -6.99 1.17
N ASN A 140 2.20 -6.98 1.02
CA ASN A 140 1.54 -6.50 -0.19
C ASN A 140 0.83 -5.17 0.10
N LEU A 141 1.05 -4.15 -0.74
CA LEU A 141 0.25 -2.93 -0.77
C LEU A 141 -0.68 -3.00 -1.97
N ILE A 142 -1.96 -3.17 -1.71
CA ILE A 142 -2.98 -3.36 -2.74
C ILE A 142 -3.85 -2.11 -2.85
N VAL A 143 -3.81 -1.48 -4.03
CA VAL A 143 -4.60 -0.32 -4.36
C VAL A 143 -5.90 -0.78 -5.01
N LEU A 144 -7.03 -0.48 -4.37
CA LEU A 144 -8.36 -0.79 -4.88
C LEU A 144 -8.75 0.22 -5.96
N PRO A 145 -9.48 -0.22 -7.00
CA PRO A 145 -9.91 0.64 -8.10
C PRO A 145 -10.90 1.72 -7.62
N PHE A 146 -11.10 2.73 -8.46
CA PHE A 146 -12.15 3.72 -8.26
C PHE A 146 -13.55 3.10 -8.41
N ASP A 147 -14.53 3.68 -7.75
CA ASP A 147 -15.90 3.16 -7.77
C ASP A 147 -16.50 3.09 -9.18
N HIS A 148 -16.15 4.05 -10.07
CA HIS A 148 -16.61 4.04 -11.45
C HIS A 148 -16.06 2.85 -12.26
N GLU A 149 -14.80 2.43 -12.04
CA GLU A 149 -14.21 1.26 -12.69
C GLU A 149 -14.92 -0.03 -12.28
N VAL A 150 -15.32 -0.11 -11.00
CA VAL A 150 -16.06 -1.25 -10.44
C VAL A 150 -17.50 -1.32 -10.99
N GLN A 151 -18.10 -0.17 -11.31
CA GLN A 151 -19.45 -0.09 -11.83
C GLN A 151 -19.55 -0.38 -13.33
N THR A 152 -18.48 -0.11 -14.07
CA THR A 152 -18.47 -0.22 -15.54
C THR A 152 -17.91 -1.53 -16.05
N GLU A 153 -17.13 -2.25 -15.24
CA GLU A 153 -16.39 -3.43 -15.71
C GLU A 153 -16.43 -4.60 -14.72
N ASP A 154 -17.21 -5.63 -15.05
CA ASP A 154 -17.28 -6.88 -14.30
C ASP A 154 -15.91 -7.53 -14.09
N ARG A 155 -15.04 -7.41 -15.10
CA ARG A 155 -13.67 -7.92 -15.05
C ARG A 155 -12.85 -7.29 -13.93
N THR A 156 -13.03 -6.00 -13.67
CA THR A 156 -12.38 -5.29 -12.56
C THR A 156 -12.78 -5.90 -11.21
N VAL A 157 -14.07 -6.20 -11.02
CA VAL A 157 -14.57 -6.82 -9.77
C VAL A 157 -13.95 -8.19 -9.56
N TYR A 158 -13.90 -9.01 -10.61
CA TYR A 158 -13.29 -10.35 -10.58
C TYR A 158 -11.79 -10.27 -10.25
N ASN A 159 -11.05 -9.38 -10.92
CA ASN A 159 -9.62 -9.18 -10.67
C ASN A 159 -9.35 -8.78 -9.22
N VAL A 160 -10.16 -7.86 -8.66
CA VAL A 160 -10.03 -7.44 -7.26
C VAL A 160 -10.19 -8.63 -6.32
N ALA A 161 -11.24 -9.40 -6.47
CA ALA A 161 -11.52 -10.51 -5.56
C ALA A 161 -10.44 -11.60 -5.63
N THR A 162 -10.00 -11.97 -6.83
CA THR A 162 -8.95 -12.98 -7.03
C THR A 162 -7.60 -12.51 -6.52
N CYS A 163 -7.24 -11.24 -6.76
CA CYS A 163 -6.03 -10.61 -6.23
C CYS A 163 -6.01 -10.61 -4.70
N LEU A 164 -7.09 -10.13 -4.07
CA LEU A 164 -7.20 -10.06 -2.61
C LEU A 164 -7.14 -11.44 -1.97
N LYS A 165 -7.90 -12.42 -2.50
CA LYS A 165 -7.88 -13.79 -2.00
C LYS A 165 -6.49 -14.40 -2.10
N SER A 166 -5.85 -14.31 -3.27
CA SER A 166 -4.54 -14.92 -3.49
C SER A 166 -3.45 -14.27 -2.64
N SER A 167 -3.48 -12.93 -2.50
CA SER A 167 -2.55 -12.21 -1.64
C SER A 167 -2.72 -12.56 -0.15
N TYR A 168 -3.97 -12.75 0.30
CA TYR A 168 -4.25 -13.13 1.69
C TYR A 168 -3.68 -14.50 2.07
N LEU A 169 -3.56 -15.39 1.10
CA LEU A 169 -3.01 -16.74 1.34
C LEU A 169 -1.49 -16.76 1.45
N VAL A 170 -0.79 -15.76 0.93
CA VAL A 170 0.68 -15.78 0.81
C VAL A 170 1.38 -14.67 1.58
N ALA A 171 0.86 -13.45 1.60
CA ALA A 171 1.51 -12.30 2.24
C ALA A 171 1.38 -12.34 3.77
N ASP A 172 2.39 -11.83 4.48
CA ASP A 172 2.35 -11.70 5.94
C ASP A 172 1.40 -10.58 6.37
N ALA A 173 1.38 -9.46 5.65
CA ALA A 173 0.38 -8.42 5.80
C ALA A 173 0.01 -7.79 4.46
N ILE A 174 -1.20 -7.23 4.39
CA ILE A 174 -1.73 -6.59 3.20
C ILE A 174 -2.22 -5.19 3.56
N PHE A 175 -1.46 -4.18 3.15
CA PHE A 175 -1.90 -2.80 3.21
C PHE A 175 -2.98 -2.56 2.15
N LEU A 176 -4.16 -2.23 2.61
CA LEU A 176 -5.30 -1.92 1.74
C LEU A 176 -5.43 -0.41 1.54
N VAL A 177 -5.46 0.00 0.29
CA VAL A 177 -5.61 1.40 -0.09
C VAL A 177 -6.83 1.56 -0.99
N ASP A 178 -7.79 2.35 -0.56
CA ASP A 178 -8.97 2.69 -1.35
C ASP A 178 -8.77 4.01 -2.09
N ASN A 179 -8.49 3.96 -3.39
CA ASN A 179 -8.28 5.14 -4.23
C ASN A 179 -9.43 6.15 -4.11
N GLN A 180 -10.66 5.68 -3.93
CA GLN A 180 -11.84 6.56 -3.84
C GLN A 180 -11.77 7.54 -2.67
N ARG A 181 -11.01 7.21 -1.60
CA ARG A 181 -10.85 8.08 -0.43
C ARG A 181 -10.02 9.33 -0.69
N TYR A 182 -9.18 9.29 -1.71
CA TYR A 182 -8.19 10.34 -2.01
C TYR A 182 -8.53 11.18 -3.24
N VAL A 183 -9.68 10.95 -3.87
CA VAL A 183 -10.11 11.66 -5.08
C VAL A 183 -10.35 13.14 -4.79
N MET A 184 -9.64 13.99 -5.53
CA MET A 184 -9.90 15.44 -5.62
C MET A 184 -10.82 15.71 -6.80
N LYS A 185 -12.07 16.11 -6.53
CA LYS A 185 -13.15 16.18 -7.53
C LYS A 185 -12.86 17.12 -8.70
N ASP A 186 -12.15 18.22 -8.46
CA ASP A 186 -11.94 19.29 -9.44
C ASP A 186 -10.51 19.30 -10.04
N SER A 187 -9.75 18.22 -9.87
CA SER A 187 -8.37 18.12 -10.34
C SER A 187 -8.23 17.27 -11.61
N PRO A 188 -7.32 17.60 -12.53
CA PRO A 188 -7.00 16.74 -13.67
C PRO A 188 -6.60 15.33 -13.22
N ILE A 189 -6.94 14.31 -14.00
CA ILE A 189 -6.68 12.89 -13.68
C ILE A 189 -5.21 12.63 -13.34
N THR A 190 -4.29 13.20 -14.12
CA THR A 190 -2.84 13.01 -13.91
C THR A 190 -2.36 13.61 -12.59
N GLN A 191 -2.86 14.77 -12.20
CA GLN A 191 -2.54 15.42 -10.92
C GLN A 191 -3.16 14.63 -9.75
N ASN A 192 -4.38 14.14 -9.95
CA ASN A 192 -5.09 13.35 -8.96
C ASN A 192 -4.32 12.04 -8.66
N LEU A 193 -3.92 11.30 -9.69
CA LEU A 193 -3.13 10.07 -9.52
C LEU A 193 -1.77 10.34 -8.85
N ALA A 194 -1.07 11.42 -9.23
CA ALA A 194 0.19 11.80 -8.59
C ALA A 194 0.00 12.13 -7.11
N HIS A 195 -1.06 12.89 -6.78
CA HIS A 195 -1.41 13.21 -5.40
C HIS A 195 -1.74 11.95 -4.59
N ILE A 196 -2.54 11.05 -5.14
CA ILE A 196 -2.89 9.77 -4.49
C ILE A 196 -1.62 8.97 -4.16
N ASN A 197 -0.73 8.78 -5.14
CA ASN A 197 0.51 8.04 -4.94
C ASN A 197 1.38 8.66 -3.84
N GLN A 198 1.51 9.99 -3.81
CA GLN A 198 2.23 10.70 -2.75
C GLN A 198 1.59 10.52 -1.39
N THR A 199 0.25 10.59 -1.32
CA THR A 199 -0.51 10.43 -0.07
C THR A 199 -0.38 9.01 0.50
N ILE A 200 -0.38 8.00 -0.37
CA ILE A 200 -0.16 6.60 0.02
C ILE A 200 1.23 6.41 0.65
N VAL A 201 2.26 7.01 0.05
CA VAL A 201 3.66 6.77 0.42
C VAL A 201 4.11 7.65 1.59
N HIS A 202 3.53 8.85 1.73
CA HIS A 202 3.96 9.83 2.73
C HIS A 202 4.04 9.30 4.17
N PRO A 203 3.07 8.54 4.69
CA PRO A 203 3.10 8.03 6.06
C PRO A 203 4.29 7.11 6.36
N PHE A 204 4.82 6.43 5.36
CA PHE A 204 5.97 5.54 5.51
C PHE A 204 7.28 6.29 5.83
N PHE A 205 7.37 7.59 5.54
CA PHE A 205 8.61 8.33 5.76
C PHE A 205 9.07 8.30 7.21
N ASN A 206 8.26 8.80 8.12
CA ASN A 206 8.60 8.83 9.54
C ASN A 206 8.68 7.41 10.11
N LEU A 207 7.76 6.52 9.71
CA LEU A 207 7.71 5.13 10.16
C LEU A 207 9.00 4.37 9.86
N LEU A 208 9.49 4.46 8.63
CA LEU A 208 10.71 3.74 8.21
C LEU A 208 11.98 4.42 8.74
N CYS A 209 11.97 5.76 8.92
CA CYS A 209 13.13 6.47 9.45
C CYS A 209 13.33 6.30 10.95
N ALA A 210 12.26 6.16 11.74
CA ALA A 210 12.34 6.26 13.21
C ALA A 210 13.32 5.27 13.82
N GLY A 211 13.29 4.00 13.45
CA GLY A 211 14.19 2.96 13.95
C GLY A 211 15.59 2.97 13.31
N GLU A 212 15.82 3.76 12.26
CA GLU A 212 17.10 3.87 11.54
C GLU A 212 17.89 5.14 11.92
N GLU A 213 17.32 6.03 12.72
CA GLU A 213 17.93 7.31 13.07
C GLU A 213 19.23 7.11 13.86
N LYS A 214 20.29 7.81 13.44
CA LYS A 214 21.64 7.71 14.04
C LYS A 214 22.04 8.96 14.80
N ARG A 215 21.34 10.08 14.60
CA ARG A 215 21.64 11.35 15.25
C ARG A 215 20.96 11.42 16.62
N PRO A 216 21.71 11.53 17.73
CA PRO A 216 21.16 11.43 19.10
C PRO A 216 19.98 12.37 19.38
N GLN A 217 19.97 13.58 18.81
CA GLN A 217 18.90 14.56 19.02
C GLN A 217 17.57 14.18 18.37
N PHE A 218 17.54 13.16 17.48
CA PHE A 218 16.34 12.67 16.80
C PHE A 218 15.99 11.24 17.17
N ILE A 219 16.74 10.63 18.08
CA ILE A 219 16.38 9.33 18.65
C ILE A 219 15.28 9.55 19.66
N GLY A 220 14.15 8.86 19.51
CA GLY A 220 13.02 8.93 20.42
C GLY A 220 13.30 8.36 21.80
N ALA A 221 12.55 8.80 22.80
CA ALA A 221 12.59 8.19 24.13
C ALA A 221 12.06 6.76 24.11
N LYS A 222 11.11 6.47 23.21
CA LYS A 222 10.61 5.12 22.89
C LYS A 222 10.81 4.86 21.42
N ILE A 223 11.90 4.18 21.10
CA ILE A 223 12.23 3.84 19.72
C ILE A 223 11.24 2.82 19.19
N LEU A 224 10.77 3.04 17.97
CA LEU A 224 9.99 2.09 17.20
C LEU A 224 10.91 1.46 16.16
N ASP A 225 11.37 0.25 16.39
CA ASP A 225 12.30 -0.45 15.51
C ASP A 225 11.61 -1.35 14.45
N ALA A 226 12.42 -2.01 13.62
CA ALA A 226 11.91 -2.91 12.60
C ALA A 226 11.14 -4.11 13.21
N GLY A 227 11.59 -4.61 14.36
CA GLY A 227 10.94 -5.72 15.06
C GLY A 227 9.52 -5.37 15.52
N ASP A 228 9.31 -4.17 16.05
CA ASP A 228 7.98 -3.68 16.46
C ASP A 228 7.02 -3.57 15.26
N ILE A 229 7.54 -3.07 14.13
CA ILE A 229 6.76 -2.94 12.89
C ILE A 229 6.42 -4.34 12.36
N ILE A 230 7.38 -5.25 12.25
CA ILE A 230 7.18 -6.62 11.76
C ILE A 230 6.15 -7.37 12.62
N GLN A 231 6.27 -7.26 13.95
CA GLN A 231 5.33 -7.91 14.86
C GLN A 231 3.91 -7.30 14.82
N THR A 232 3.76 -6.07 14.34
CA THR A 232 2.45 -5.45 14.18
C THR A 232 1.79 -5.85 12.87
N LEU A 233 2.55 -5.97 11.79
CA LEU A 233 2.03 -6.18 10.44
C LEU A 233 1.61 -7.63 10.21
N VAL A 234 0.30 -7.91 10.31
CA VAL A 234 -0.32 -9.22 10.09
C VAL A 234 -1.66 -9.07 9.37
N GLY A 235 -1.90 -9.88 8.33
CA GLY A 235 -3.18 -9.94 7.63
C GLY A 235 -3.66 -8.59 7.06
N TRP A 236 -4.96 -8.33 7.11
CA TRP A 236 -5.52 -7.07 6.60
C TRP A 236 -5.06 -5.90 7.44
N THR A 237 -4.48 -4.91 6.78
CA THR A 237 -3.81 -3.77 7.42
C THR A 237 -4.25 -2.46 6.77
N THR A 238 -4.46 -1.42 7.57
CA THR A 238 -4.72 -0.06 7.12
C THR A 238 -3.74 0.91 7.74
N LEU A 239 -3.48 2.00 7.05
CA LEU A 239 -2.54 3.04 7.43
C LEU A 239 -3.24 4.40 7.43
N GLY A 240 -3.10 5.15 8.50
CA GLY A 240 -3.61 6.52 8.63
C GLY A 240 -2.50 7.50 8.96
N TYR A 241 -2.67 8.74 8.54
CA TYR A 241 -1.75 9.83 8.83
C TYR A 241 -2.52 11.09 9.19
N GLY A 242 -2.13 11.74 10.27
CA GLY A 242 -2.70 13.00 10.69
C GLY A 242 -1.63 13.99 11.09
N GLU A 243 -1.90 15.26 10.85
CA GLU A 243 -0.99 16.38 11.09
C GLU A 243 -1.70 17.51 11.79
N ALA A 244 -1.18 17.97 12.94
CA ALA A 244 -1.66 19.15 13.62
C ALA A 244 -0.57 20.23 13.66
N GLN A 245 -0.86 21.40 13.06
CA GLN A 245 0.08 22.50 12.95
C GLN A 245 0.46 23.04 14.36
N THR A 246 1.75 23.23 14.60
CA THR A 246 2.25 23.98 15.76
C THR A 246 1.97 25.45 15.57
N LYS A 247 1.24 26.08 16.50
CA LYS A 247 1.04 27.53 16.45
C LYS A 247 2.40 28.22 16.52
N SER A 248 2.70 29.08 15.56
CA SER A 248 3.80 30.02 15.64
C SER A 248 3.66 30.82 16.95
N LYS A 249 4.70 30.83 17.79
CA LYS A 249 4.68 31.65 19.02
C LYS A 249 4.43 33.09 18.60
N SER A 250 3.37 33.67 19.13
CA SER A 250 3.19 35.13 19.13
C SER A 250 4.40 35.75 19.85
N ILE A 251 5.04 36.73 19.22
CA ILE A 251 6.23 37.40 19.71
C ILE A 251 5.94 38.21 21.01
N PHE A 252 4.70 38.36 21.41
CA PHE A 252 4.25 39.02 22.63
C PHE A 252 3.81 37.98 23.66
N GLY A 253 4.73 37.65 24.58
CA GLY A 253 4.59 36.57 25.50
C GLY A 253 4.01 36.87 26.84
N GLY A 254 3.66 36.08 27.65
CA GLY A 254 3.32 36.06 29.06
C GLY A 254 3.27 34.60 29.52
N SER A 255 3.67 34.31 30.72
CA SER A 255 3.84 33.01 31.39
C SER A 255 2.92 31.89 30.93
N THR A 256 3.50 30.79 30.45
CA THR A 256 2.92 29.90 29.45
C THR A 256 2.84 28.43 29.87
N ASP A 257 3.08 28.02 31.09
CA ASP A 257 3.41 26.61 31.35
C ASP A 257 2.21 25.63 31.31
N PHE A 258 1.05 26.00 31.83
CA PHE A 258 -0.12 25.10 31.91
C PHE A 258 -1.03 25.13 30.65
N ARG A 259 -1.22 26.31 30.06
CA ARG A 259 -2.06 26.48 28.84
C ARG A 259 -1.36 25.90 27.60
N ASP A 260 -0.02 25.98 27.55
CA ASP A 260 0.75 25.43 26.43
C ASP A 260 0.73 23.89 26.45
N LYS A 261 0.92 23.26 27.60
CA LYS A 261 0.85 21.79 27.75
C LYS A 261 -0.52 21.22 27.39
N ALA A 262 -1.61 21.85 27.83
CA ALA A 262 -2.96 21.44 27.45
C ALA A 262 -3.18 21.60 25.94
N SER A 263 -2.61 22.65 25.31
CA SER A 263 -2.71 22.86 23.88
C SER A 263 -1.86 21.87 23.06
N GLU A 264 -0.74 21.38 23.58
CA GLU A 264 0.12 20.38 22.95
C GLU A 264 -0.55 19.00 22.96
N THR A 265 -1.11 18.59 24.08
CA THR A 265 -1.88 17.36 24.22
C THR A 265 -3.10 17.35 23.28
N GLN A 266 -3.82 18.49 23.20
CA GLN A 266 -4.94 18.66 22.28
C GLN A 266 -4.50 18.51 20.79
N ARG A 267 -3.29 18.96 20.43
CA ARG A 267 -2.76 18.75 19.08
C ARG A 267 -2.49 17.28 18.78
N GLY A 268 -1.95 16.54 19.75
CA GLY A 268 -1.77 15.09 19.63
C GLY A 268 -3.08 14.38 19.34
N SER A 269 -4.13 14.70 20.13
CA SER A 269 -5.47 14.14 19.93
C SER A 269 -6.07 14.52 18.56
N ASN A 270 -5.95 15.77 18.14
CA ASN A 270 -6.43 16.23 16.84
C ASN A 270 -5.68 15.53 15.67
N ALA A 271 -4.37 15.32 15.79
CA ALA A 271 -3.60 14.59 14.80
C ALA A 271 -4.01 13.11 14.75
N LEU A 272 -4.32 12.51 15.89
CA LEU A 272 -4.82 11.14 15.95
C LEU A 272 -6.22 11.01 15.32
N ASP A 273 -7.13 11.93 15.62
CA ASP A 273 -8.46 11.98 14.99
C ASP A 273 -8.36 12.08 13.47
N GLN A 274 -7.45 12.91 12.99
CA GLN A 274 -7.17 13.01 11.55
C GLN A 274 -6.57 11.72 11.00
N ALA A 275 -5.65 11.06 11.70
CA ALA A 275 -5.08 9.78 11.29
C ALA A 275 -6.17 8.69 11.19
N ILE A 276 -7.10 8.62 12.14
CA ILE A 276 -8.25 7.70 12.12
C ILE A 276 -9.17 8.02 10.93
N SER A 277 -9.47 9.30 10.72
CA SER A 277 -10.34 9.74 9.61
C SER A 277 -9.71 9.49 8.24
N SER A 278 -8.38 9.49 8.15
CA SER A 278 -7.59 9.31 6.92
C SER A 278 -7.11 7.87 6.71
N LEU A 279 -7.59 6.88 7.46
CA LEU A 279 -7.23 5.48 7.25
C LEU A 279 -7.36 5.10 5.76
N SER A 280 -6.39 4.41 5.23
CA SER A 280 -6.28 4.09 3.79
C SER A 280 -7.44 3.27 3.23
N ILE A 281 -8.17 2.58 4.09
CA ILE A 281 -9.47 1.97 3.82
C ILE A 281 -10.41 2.19 5.02
N LYS A 282 -11.70 2.36 4.76
CA LYS A 282 -12.68 2.46 5.84
C LYS A 282 -12.83 1.11 6.54
N CYS A 283 -12.58 1.08 7.85
CA CYS A 283 -12.78 -0.07 8.72
C CYS A 283 -13.22 0.41 10.11
N ASN A 284 -13.70 -0.53 10.91
CA ASN A 284 -13.96 -0.27 12.32
C ASN A 284 -12.69 -0.61 13.13
N PRO A 285 -12.09 0.35 13.87
CA PRO A 285 -10.92 0.06 14.70
C PRO A 285 -11.11 -1.06 15.72
N LEU A 286 -12.36 -1.29 16.18
CA LEU A 286 -12.69 -2.41 17.09
C LEU A 286 -12.35 -3.79 16.51
N ASP A 287 -12.34 -3.92 15.18
CA ASP A 287 -12.05 -5.19 14.50
C ASP A 287 -10.55 -5.48 14.36
N SER A 288 -9.67 -4.57 14.82
CA SER A 288 -8.22 -4.73 14.77
C SER A 288 -7.69 -5.42 16.04
N LYS A 289 -6.78 -6.37 15.86
CA LYS A 289 -6.09 -7.05 16.97
C LYS A 289 -4.69 -6.51 17.24
N ARG A 290 -4.16 -5.69 16.35
CA ARG A 290 -2.87 -5.03 16.49
C ARG A 290 -2.96 -3.58 16.06
N ALA A 291 -2.30 -2.73 16.82
CA ALA A 291 -2.21 -1.31 16.53
C ALA A 291 -0.79 -0.80 16.75
N LEU A 292 -0.35 0.12 15.92
CA LEU A 292 0.92 0.81 16.08
C LEU A 292 0.69 2.29 15.81
N TYR A 293 1.21 3.16 16.68
CA TYR A 293 1.26 4.58 16.38
C TYR A 293 2.64 5.17 16.64
N LEU A 294 3.05 6.06 15.74
CA LEU A 294 4.28 6.82 15.83
C LEU A 294 3.95 8.30 15.93
N VAL A 295 4.43 8.97 16.98
CA VAL A 295 4.33 10.41 17.14
C VAL A 295 5.61 11.05 16.62
N SER A 296 5.51 11.96 15.65
CA SER A 296 6.64 12.70 15.12
C SER A 296 6.40 14.19 15.30
N ALA A 297 7.23 14.85 16.12
CA ALA A 297 7.08 16.27 16.44
C ALA A 297 8.41 16.89 16.89
N PRO A 298 8.51 18.20 17.01
CA PRO A 298 9.63 18.83 17.72
C PRO A 298 9.75 18.27 19.15
N SER A 299 10.98 17.99 19.59
CA SER A 299 11.24 17.33 20.89
C SER A 299 10.53 18.01 22.07
N LYS A 300 10.42 19.35 22.04
CA LYS A 300 9.73 20.13 23.07
C LYS A 300 8.20 19.92 23.10
N ASP A 301 7.61 19.49 21.98
CA ASP A 301 6.17 19.31 21.81
C ASP A 301 5.74 17.86 22.14
N ILE A 302 6.70 16.94 22.34
CA ILE A 302 6.45 15.56 22.79
C ILE A 302 6.57 15.50 24.31
N ASN A 303 5.46 15.28 25.00
CA ASN A 303 5.45 15.17 26.46
C ASN A 303 4.77 13.88 26.92
N VAL A 304 5.04 13.48 28.18
CA VAL A 304 4.54 12.22 28.77
C VAL A 304 3.00 12.19 28.79
N GLN A 305 2.37 13.33 29.02
CA GLN A 305 0.91 13.43 29.08
C GLN A 305 0.28 13.12 27.71
N MET A 306 0.83 13.70 26.62
CA MET A 306 0.41 13.42 25.25
C MET A 306 0.49 11.92 24.94
N ILE A 307 1.64 11.29 25.20
CA ILE A 307 1.84 9.86 24.94
C ILE A 307 0.84 8.99 25.70
N LYS A 308 0.57 9.34 26.98
CA LYS A 308 -0.42 8.64 27.82
C LYS A 308 -1.83 8.78 27.26
N GLU A 309 -2.25 9.98 26.88
CA GLU A 309 -3.58 10.23 26.33
C GLU A 309 -3.79 9.54 24.99
N LEU A 310 -2.80 9.60 24.08
CA LEU A 310 -2.85 8.87 22.82
C LEU A 310 -2.96 7.36 23.03
N GLY A 311 -2.17 6.80 23.96
CA GLY A 311 -2.25 5.38 24.31
C GLY A 311 -3.61 4.98 24.85
N THR A 312 -4.19 5.81 25.72
CA THR A 312 -5.56 5.60 26.26
C THR A 312 -6.60 5.71 25.17
N TYR A 313 -6.48 6.68 24.27
CA TYR A 313 -7.40 6.85 23.16
C TYR A 313 -7.38 5.62 22.23
N ILE A 314 -6.20 5.17 21.78
CA ILE A 314 -6.09 3.96 20.95
C ILE A 314 -6.68 2.75 21.67
N LYS A 315 -6.43 2.61 22.98
CA LYS A 315 -7.00 1.49 23.77
C LYS A 315 -8.54 1.54 23.85
N ASN A 316 -9.12 2.72 23.83
CA ASN A 316 -10.57 2.88 23.83
C ASN A 316 -11.21 2.50 22.47
N ILE A 317 -10.57 2.84 21.36
CA ILE A 317 -11.10 2.53 20.01
C ILE A 317 -10.75 1.12 19.52
N ALA A 318 -9.68 0.52 20.04
CA ALA A 318 -9.23 -0.84 19.73
C ALA A 318 -8.86 -1.60 21.01
N PRO A 319 -9.86 -1.94 21.87
CA PRO A 319 -9.62 -2.46 23.21
C PRO A 319 -8.94 -3.82 23.24
N GLU A 320 -9.12 -4.64 22.22
CA GLU A 320 -8.48 -5.95 22.09
C GLU A 320 -7.10 -5.90 21.43
N ALA A 321 -6.72 -4.74 20.85
CA ALA A 321 -5.47 -4.64 20.14
C ALA A 321 -4.25 -4.67 21.06
N ILE A 322 -3.21 -5.36 20.60
CA ILE A 322 -1.84 -5.22 21.12
C ILE A 322 -1.26 -3.94 20.55
N ILE A 323 -1.04 -2.93 21.40
CA ILE A 323 -0.64 -1.59 20.98
C ILE A 323 0.87 -1.44 21.11
N ARG A 324 1.53 -1.05 20.00
CA ARG A 324 2.90 -0.56 19.97
C ARG A 324 2.93 0.93 19.70
N SER A 325 3.88 1.61 20.31
CA SER A 325 4.00 3.06 20.12
C SER A 325 5.46 3.49 20.19
N GLY A 326 5.77 4.56 19.47
CA GLY A 326 7.07 5.20 19.55
C GLY A 326 6.97 6.69 19.30
N ASP A 327 8.08 7.38 19.55
CA ASP A 327 8.25 8.78 19.24
C ASP A 327 9.46 9.00 18.34
N TYR A 328 9.35 9.97 17.44
CA TYR A 328 10.40 10.36 16.50
C TYR A 328 10.58 11.88 16.52
N PRO A 329 11.52 12.37 17.35
CA PRO A 329 11.78 13.81 17.48
C PRO A 329 12.29 14.45 16.20
N ARG A 330 11.90 15.71 15.96
CA ARG A 330 12.32 16.53 14.82
C ARG A 330 12.69 17.95 15.29
N GLU A 331 13.41 18.69 14.45
CA GLU A 331 13.79 20.08 14.80
C GLU A 331 12.60 21.02 14.73
N LYS A 332 11.80 20.90 13.68
CA LYS A 332 10.67 21.80 13.34
C LYS A 332 9.53 21.00 12.74
N GLY A 333 8.36 21.59 12.72
CA GLY A 333 7.17 21.07 12.03
C GLY A 333 5.96 20.95 12.95
N SER A 334 5.01 20.22 12.47
CA SER A 334 3.74 19.85 13.10
C SER A 334 3.91 18.69 14.08
N VAL A 335 2.87 18.40 14.82
CA VAL A 335 2.69 17.11 15.49
C VAL A 335 2.04 16.17 14.48
N ASP A 336 2.76 15.15 14.06
CA ASP A 336 2.27 14.16 13.12
C ASP A 336 2.06 12.83 13.81
N ILE A 337 1.00 12.13 13.45
CA ILE A 337 0.74 10.76 13.89
C ILE A 337 0.60 9.85 12.69
N THR A 338 1.42 8.82 12.65
CA THR A 338 1.23 7.66 11.77
C THR A 338 0.56 6.57 12.57
N LEU A 339 -0.60 6.09 12.11
CA LEU A 339 -1.38 5.04 12.74
C LEU A 339 -1.47 3.83 11.81
N ILE A 340 -1.16 2.65 12.33
CA ILE A 340 -1.40 1.36 11.66
C ILE A 340 -2.41 0.57 12.50
N LEU A 341 -3.45 0.06 11.85
CA LEU A 341 -4.33 -0.96 12.40
C LEU A 341 -4.17 -2.22 11.56
N SER A 342 -3.94 -3.35 12.20
CA SER A 342 -3.57 -4.59 11.55
C SER A 342 -4.31 -5.78 12.15
N GLU A 343 -4.26 -6.93 11.45
CA GLU A 343 -5.03 -8.13 11.80
C GLU A 343 -6.53 -7.80 11.95
N ILE A 344 -7.05 -7.04 10.96
CA ILE A 344 -8.44 -6.59 10.93
C ILE A 344 -9.33 -7.74 10.50
N SER A 345 -10.33 -8.08 11.31
CA SER A 345 -11.19 -9.24 11.09
C SER A 345 -12.30 -8.99 10.07
N ASP A 346 -12.78 -7.75 9.93
CA ASP A 346 -13.84 -7.39 8.97
C ASP A 346 -13.60 -6.04 8.30
N ILE A 347 -13.77 -6.03 6.97
CA ILE A 347 -13.72 -4.81 6.15
C ILE A 347 -14.86 -4.91 5.12
N GLU A 348 -15.89 -4.09 5.30
CA GLU A 348 -17.12 -4.10 4.49
C GLU A 348 -16.85 -4.05 2.97
N LYS A 349 -15.93 -3.18 2.54
CA LYS A 349 -15.60 -3.04 1.10
C LYS A 349 -15.01 -4.32 0.53
N ILE A 350 -14.16 -5.03 1.28
CA ILE A 350 -13.56 -6.30 0.86
C ILE A 350 -14.61 -7.40 0.78
N ARG A 351 -15.47 -7.52 1.80
CA ARG A 351 -16.59 -8.44 1.81
C ARG A 351 -17.54 -8.18 0.63
N GLY A 352 -17.77 -6.90 0.30
CA GLY A 352 -18.55 -6.49 -0.86
C GLY A 352 -17.98 -6.98 -2.20
N TYR A 353 -16.66 -6.92 -2.39
CA TYR A 353 -16.01 -7.48 -3.59
C TYR A 353 -16.19 -8.99 -3.71
N PHE A 354 -15.99 -9.73 -2.62
CA PHE A 354 -16.17 -11.19 -2.64
C PHE A 354 -17.61 -11.58 -2.95
N SER A 355 -18.60 -10.93 -2.33
CA SER A 355 -20.02 -11.18 -2.59
C SER A 355 -20.41 -10.89 -4.04
N LYS A 356 -19.97 -9.74 -4.58
CA LYS A 356 -20.22 -9.40 -6.00
C LYS A 356 -19.61 -10.41 -6.95
N THR A 357 -18.37 -10.86 -6.68
CA THR A 357 -17.69 -11.83 -7.53
C THR A 357 -18.36 -13.20 -7.54
N ILE A 358 -18.84 -13.68 -6.37
CA ILE A 358 -19.60 -14.94 -6.29
C ILE A 358 -20.86 -14.88 -7.16
N ASN A 359 -21.60 -13.79 -7.10
CA ASN A 359 -22.78 -13.58 -7.93
C ASN A 359 -22.41 -13.54 -9.42
N LEU A 360 -21.35 -12.85 -9.78
CA LEU A 360 -20.85 -12.72 -11.15
C LEU A 360 -20.45 -14.07 -11.76
N ILE A 361 -19.72 -14.89 -11.00
CA ILE A 361 -19.33 -16.25 -11.43
C ILE A 361 -20.56 -17.11 -11.67
N SER A 362 -21.58 -17.00 -10.81
CA SER A 362 -22.83 -17.73 -10.96
C SER A 362 -23.62 -17.30 -12.22
N GLU A 363 -23.63 -15.99 -12.51
CA GLU A 363 -24.25 -15.46 -13.74
C GLU A 363 -23.47 -15.86 -15.00
N ILE A 364 -22.14 -15.82 -14.97
CA ILE A 364 -21.30 -16.25 -16.11
C ILE A 364 -21.55 -17.72 -16.43
N LYS A 365 -21.58 -18.60 -15.41
CA LYS A 365 -21.89 -20.02 -15.59
C LYS A 365 -23.28 -20.22 -16.25
N ARG A 366 -24.30 -19.52 -15.73
CA ARG A 366 -25.67 -19.58 -16.29
C ARG A 366 -25.73 -19.08 -17.73
N ARG A 367 -24.99 -17.99 -18.06
CA ARG A 367 -24.91 -17.48 -19.45
C ARG A 367 -24.18 -18.45 -20.37
N GLN A 368 -23.12 -19.11 -19.91
CA GLN A 368 -22.42 -20.14 -20.69
C GLN A 368 -23.33 -21.35 -21.00
N GLU A 369 -24.07 -21.82 -19.99
CA GLU A 369 -25.06 -22.89 -20.19
C GLU A 369 -26.19 -22.46 -21.16
N GLY A 370 -26.65 -21.21 -21.07
CA GLY A 370 -27.63 -20.63 -22.00
C GLY A 370 -27.05 -20.40 -23.40
N SER A 371 -25.78 -19.99 -23.54
CA SER A 371 -25.15 -19.69 -24.82
C SER A 371 -24.89 -20.95 -25.67
N ILE A 372 -24.66 -22.11 -25.06
CA ILE A 372 -24.55 -23.38 -25.77
C ILE A 372 -25.85 -23.67 -26.54
N ASN A 373 -27.01 -23.35 -25.97
CA ASN A 373 -28.30 -23.52 -26.64
C ASN A 373 -28.54 -22.46 -27.74
N VAL A 374 -28.09 -21.21 -27.53
CA VAL A 374 -28.18 -20.12 -28.53
C VAL A 374 -27.23 -20.36 -29.70
N GLN A 375 -26.03 -20.83 -29.45
CA GLN A 375 -25.02 -21.12 -30.48
C GLN A 375 -25.48 -22.28 -31.38
N ARG A 376 -26.12 -23.31 -30.81
CA ARG A 376 -26.78 -24.36 -31.59
C ARG A 376 -27.90 -23.80 -32.46
N GLY A 377 -28.67 -22.84 -31.98
CA GLY A 377 -29.71 -22.16 -32.74
C GLY A 377 -29.16 -21.34 -33.91
N ILE A 378 -28.04 -20.62 -33.70
CA ILE A 378 -27.36 -19.85 -34.76
C ILE A 378 -26.76 -20.83 -35.79
N ASP A 379 -26.06 -21.86 -35.37
CA ASP A 379 -25.44 -22.86 -36.25
C ASP A 379 -26.50 -23.56 -37.15
N ILE A 380 -27.67 -23.84 -36.62
CA ILE A 380 -28.79 -24.35 -37.38
C ILE A 380 -29.31 -23.30 -38.37
N SER A 381 -29.43 -22.04 -37.93
CA SER A 381 -29.98 -20.95 -38.75
C SER A 381 -29.08 -20.54 -39.90
N ILE A 382 -27.75 -20.68 -39.78
CA ILE A 382 -26.79 -20.32 -40.84
C ILE A 382 -26.48 -21.47 -41.78
N LYS A 383 -26.92 -22.70 -41.46
CA LYS A 383 -26.57 -23.92 -42.22
C LYS A 383 -27.04 -23.87 -43.69
N ASP A 384 -28.16 -23.17 -43.94
CA ASP A 384 -28.75 -23.04 -45.27
C ASP A 384 -28.37 -21.75 -46.00
N ILE A 385 -27.50 -20.92 -45.41
CA ILE A 385 -26.98 -19.69 -46.03
C ILE A 385 -25.80 -20.06 -46.94
N PRO A 386 -25.86 -19.79 -48.26
CA PRO A 386 -24.71 -20.07 -49.13
C PRO A 386 -23.50 -19.22 -48.79
N SER A 387 -22.31 -19.84 -48.73
CA SER A 387 -21.04 -19.14 -48.57
C SER A 387 -20.62 -18.47 -49.90
N LEU A 388 -20.00 -17.29 -49.78
CA LEU A 388 -19.38 -16.61 -50.92
C LEU A 388 -17.90 -16.97 -51.08
N LEU A 389 -17.36 -17.87 -50.23
CA LEU A 389 -16.00 -18.37 -50.26
C LEU A 389 -15.91 -19.72 -50.94
#